data_779fdec6dd23936be661047c5289205e
#
_entry.id   779fdec6dd23936be661047c5289205e
#
_cell.length_a   1.000
_cell.length_b   1.000
_cell.length_c   1.000
_cell.angle_alpha   90.00
_cell.angle_beta   90.00
_cell.angle_gamma   90.00
#
_symmetry.space_group_name_H-M   'P 1'
#
loop_
_entity.id
_entity.type
_entity.pdbx_description
1 polymer ?
#
loop_
_entity_poly.entity_id
_entity_poly.type
_entity_poly.pdbx_seq_one_letter_code
_entity_poly.pdbx_strand_id
1 'polypeptide(L)'
;MAKTNICLSFIILLYIISGSFMIVNAQGQREWCVAKPSSSTEELFNNLNYACSIIDCQIISKGGACYSLDNLYNLASVAMNLYYQAAGRHYWNCNFGGSGLIAITDPSYGNCIYEFRN
;
A
#
# COMPACT_ATOMS: atom_id res chain seq x y z
N MET A 1 4.61 -28.72 39.75
CA MET A 1 4.71 -27.30 39.33
C MET A 1 5.82 -27.09 38.32
N ALA A 2 7.08 -27.44 38.64
CA ALA A 2 8.18 -27.25 37.71
C ALA A 2 8.04 -28.01 36.40
N LYS A 3 7.52 -29.25 36.44
CA LYS A 3 7.33 -30.06 35.25
C LYS A 3 6.29 -29.45 34.31
N THR A 4 5.21 -28.88 34.85
CA THR A 4 4.16 -28.26 34.07
C THR A 4 4.72 -27.04 33.36
N ASN A 5 5.54 -26.24 34.04
CA ASN A 5 6.15 -25.07 33.45
C ASN A 5 7.12 -25.42 32.33
N ILE A 6 7.87 -26.50 32.50
CA ILE A 6 8.83 -26.98 31.49
C ILE A 6 8.09 -27.44 30.24
N CYS A 7 6.99 -28.18 30.40
CA CYS A 7 6.16 -28.64 29.27
C CYS A 7 5.53 -27.47 28.54
N LEU A 8 5.02 -26.49 29.26
CA LEU A 8 4.44 -25.29 28.68
C LEU A 8 5.50 -24.51 27.89
N SER A 9 6.69 -24.36 28.45
CA SER A 9 7.77 -23.65 27.78
C SER A 9 8.16 -24.34 26.48
N PHE A 10 8.21 -25.67 26.48
CA PHE A 10 8.55 -26.43 25.27
C PHE A 10 7.47 -26.28 24.19
N ILE A 11 6.19 -26.36 24.58
CA ILE A 11 5.08 -26.17 23.65
C ILE A 11 5.08 -24.76 23.09
N ILE A 12 5.30 -23.76 23.92
CA ILE A 12 5.37 -22.38 23.49
C ILE A 12 6.54 -22.17 22.52
N LEU A 13 7.68 -22.81 22.77
CA LEU A 13 8.83 -22.71 21.88
C LEU A 13 8.53 -23.27 20.49
N LEU A 14 7.88 -24.42 20.40
CA LEU A 14 7.48 -24.99 19.13
C LEU A 14 6.49 -24.09 18.40
N TYR A 15 5.56 -23.54 19.15
CA TYR A 15 4.56 -22.62 18.60
C TYR A 15 5.21 -21.35 18.07
N ILE A 16 6.18 -20.82 18.80
CA ILE A 16 6.92 -19.62 18.40
C ILE A 16 7.70 -19.87 17.11
N ILE A 17 8.30 -21.03 16.93
CA ILE A 17 9.04 -21.36 15.72
C ILE A 17 8.10 -21.33 14.51
N SER A 18 6.92 -21.93 14.61
CA SER A 18 5.91 -21.89 13.56
C SER A 18 5.35 -20.49 13.39
N GLY A 19 5.08 -19.80 14.51
CA GLY A 19 4.55 -18.44 14.48
C GLY A 19 5.53 -17.42 13.96
N SER A 20 6.83 -17.60 14.22
CA SER A 20 7.87 -16.71 13.72
C SER A 20 7.87 -16.69 12.19
N PHE A 21 7.68 -17.82 11.56
CA PHE A 21 7.60 -17.92 10.12
C PHE A 21 6.43 -17.09 9.57
N MET A 22 5.28 -17.17 10.21
CA MET A 22 4.09 -16.40 9.81
C MET A 22 4.28 -14.91 10.04
N ILE A 23 4.94 -14.52 11.15
CA ILE A 23 5.20 -13.12 11.46
C ILE A 23 6.13 -12.51 10.40
N VAL A 24 7.17 -13.24 9.99
CA VAL A 24 8.09 -12.77 8.94
C VAL A 24 7.33 -12.55 7.63
N ASN A 25 6.43 -13.47 7.26
CA ASN A 25 5.62 -13.32 6.05
C ASN A 25 4.70 -12.11 6.16
N ALA A 26 4.06 -11.91 7.30
CA ALA A 26 3.18 -10.76 7.53
C ALA A 26 3.93 -9.43 7.47
N GLN A 27 5.15 -9.38 8.05
CA GLN A 27 5.99 -8.19 8.04
C GLN A 27 6.57 -7.91 6.65
N GLY A 28 6.80 -8.96 5.85
CA GLY A 28 7.33 -8.84 4.51
C GLY A 28 6.30 -8.47 3.47
N GLN A 29 5.02 -8.48 3.81
CA GLN A 29 3.98 -8.17 2.85
C GLN A 29 3.95 -6.67 2.57
N ARG A 30 4.11 -6.32 1.30
CA ARG A 30 4.04 -4.95 0.84
C ARG A 30 2.62 -4.63 0.40
N GLU A 31 2.25 -3.37 0.57
CA GLU A 31 0.94 -2.89 0.19
C GLU A 31 1.05 -1.54 -0.49
N TRP A 32 0.23 -1.36 -1.49
CA TRP A 32 0.10 -0.11 -2.25
C TRP A 32 -1.35 0.29 -2.30
N CYS A 33 -1.61 1.56 -2.55
CA CYS A 33 -2.95 2.07 -2.77
C CYS A 33 -3.15 2.43 -4.23
N VAL A 34 -4.19 1.90 -4.83
CA VAL A 34 -4.57 2.22 -6.21
C VAL A 34 -6.05 2.56 -6.27
N ALA A 35 -6.49 3.19 -7.34
CA ALA A 35 -7.91 3.42 -7.55
C ALA A 35 -8.61 2.11 -7.91
N LYS A 36 -9.86 1.96 -7.48
CA LYS A 36 -10.69 0.87 -7.96
C LYS A 36 -10.93 1.04 -9.46
N PRO A 37 -10.90 -0.05 -10.23
CA PRO A 37 -11.18 0.04 -11.67
C PRO A 37 -12.55 0.63 -12.00
N SER A 38 -13.51 0.52 -11.09
CA SER A 38 -14.86 1.05 -11.25
C SER A 38 -14.98 2.54 -10.93
N SER A 39 -13.90 3.20 -10.55
CA SER A 39 -13.91 4.61 -10.17
C SER A 39 -14.34 5.49 -11.36
N SER A 40 -15.20 6.46 -11.09
CA SER A 40 -15.60 7.44 -12.09
C SER A 40 -14.47 8.43 -12.38
N THR A 41 -14.54 9.11 -13.49
CA THR A 41 -13.60 10.19 -13.83
C THR A 41 -13.54 11.24 -12.74
N GLU A 42 -14.71 11.61 -12.21
CA GLU A 42 -14.80 12.59 -11.13
C GLU A 42 -14.07 12.10 -9.86
N GLU A 43 -14.30 10.86 -9.47
CA GLU A 43 -13.61 10.27 -8.31
C GLU A 43 -12.10 10.26 -8.50
N LEU A 44 -11.65 9.90 -9.69
CA LEU A 44 -10.22 9.87 -10.00
C LEU A 44 -9.59 11.27 -9.88
N PHE A 45 -10.25 12.29 -10.45
CA PHE A 45 -9.75 13.66 -10.33
C PHE A 45 -9.76 14.13 -8.89
N ASN A 46 -10.81 13.86 -8.14
CA ASN A 46 -10.90 14.25 -6.74
C ASN A 46 -9.79 13.62 -5.91
N ASN A 47 -9.53 12.34 -6.12
CA ASN A 47 -8.50 11.61 -5.40
C ASN A 47 -7.11 12.14 -5.74
N LEU A 48 -6.86 12.37 -7.04
CA LEU A 48 -5.59 12.93 -7.51
C LEU A 48 -5.35 14.31 -6.90
N ASN A 49 -6.33 15.18 -6.99
CA ASN A 49 -6.22 16.55 -6.49
C ASN A 49 -6.02 16.57 -4.97
N TYR A 50 -6.76 15.74 -4.24
CA TYR A 50 -6.59 15.63 -2.79
C TYR A 50 -5.18 15.18 -2.44
N ALA A 51 -4.72 14.09 -3.02
CA ALA A 51 -3.39 13.55 -2.72
C ALA A 51 -2.30 14.58 -3.06
N CYS A 52 -2.36 15.17 -4.24
CA CYS A 52 -1.35 16.12 -4.69
C CYS A 52 -1.43 17.48 -4.01
N SER A 53 -2.48 17.76 -3.26
CA SER A 53 -2.52 18.94 -2.39
C SER A 53 -1.71 18.74 -1.12
N ILE A 54 -1.37 17.50 -0.77
CA ILE A 54 -0.70 17.14 0.47
C ILE A 54 0.73 16.66 0.22
N ILE A 55 0.96 15.88 -0.85
CA ILE A 55 2.27 15.31 -1.15
C ILE A 55 2.76 15.82 -2.51
N ASP A 56 4.08 15.65 -2.73
CA ASP A 56 4.72 16.01 -4.00
C ASP A 56 4.36 14.99 -5.08
N CYS A 57 3.76 15.49 -6.16
CA CYS A 57 3.31 14.68 -7.29
C CYS A 57 4.14 14.89 -8.55
N GLN A 58 5.41 15.29 -8.45
CA GLN A 58 6.25 15.53 -9.62
C GLN A 58 6.38 14.30 -10.52
N ILE A 59 6.34 13.10 -9.94
CA ILE A 59 6.47 11.87 -10.70
C ILE A 59 5.36 11.68 -11.73
N ILE A 60 4.17 12.27 -11.52
CA ILE A 60 3.06 12.21 -12.47
C ILE A 60 2.94 13.49 -13.31
N SER A 61 3.80 14.46 -13.10
CA SER A 61 3.85 15.68 -13.88
C SER A 61 4.68 15.47 -15.15
N LYS A 62 4.55 16.38 -16.11
CA LYS A 62 5.29 16.31 -17.37
C LYS A 62 6.80 16.15 -17.09
N GLY A 63 7.41 15.14 -17.69
CA GLY A 63 8.79 14.77 -17.45
C GLY A 63 8.99 13.73 -16.35
N GLY A 64 7.97 13.44 -15.56
CA GLY A 64 8.03 12.40 -14.53
C GLY A 64 7.85 11.01 -15.11
N ALA A 65 8.38 10.02 -14.41
CA ALA A 65 8.39 8.63 -14.89
C ALA A 65 6.98 8.01 -14.99
N CYS A 66 6.01 8.54 -14.26
CA CYS A 66 4.63 8.06 -14.27
C CYS A 66 3.67 8.99 -15.02
N TYR A 67 4.20 9.96 -15.76
CA TYR A 67 3.38 10.91 -16.52
C TYR A 67 2.67 10.19 -17.67
N SER A 68 1.37 10.52 -17.85
CA SER A 68 0.57 10.03 -18.97
C SER A 68 -0.50 11.06 -19.27
N LEU A 69 -0.67 11.37 -20.55
CA LEU A 69 -1.69 12.34 -20.99
C LEU A 69 -3.10 11.75 -21.00
N ASP A 70 -3.23 10.45 -21.20
CA ASP A 70 -4.49 9.79 -21.51
C ASP A 70 -4.86 8.68 -20.51
N ASN A 71 -4.18 8.58 -19.40
CA ASN A 71 -4.46 7.54 -18.42
C ASN A 71 -4.64 8.11 -17.01
N LEU A 72 -5.79 8.75 -16.83
CA LEU A 72 -6.15 9.34 -15.54
C LEU A 72 -6.17 8.30 -14.41
N TYR A 73 -6.59 7.07 -14.70
CA TYR A 73 -6.59 6.00 -13.72
C TYR A 73 -5.19 5.77 -13.12
N ASN A 74 -4.19 5.70 -13.98
CA ASN A 74 -2.82 5.49 -13.52
C ASN A 74 -2.29 6.71 -12.76
N LEU A 75 -2.56 7.92 -13.24
CA LEU A 75 -2.14 9.14 -12.56
C LEU A 75 -2.75 9.21 -11.16
N ALA A 76 -4.03 8.97 -11.05
CA ALA A 76 -4.73 8.98 -9.76
C ALA A 76 -4.18 7.90 -8.82
N SER A 77 -3.98 6.69 -9.35
CA SER A 77 -3.47 5.58 -8.54
C SER A 77 -2.08 5.87 -8.00
N VAL A 78 -1.17 6.42 -8.82
CA VAL A 78 0.16 6.80 -8.35
C VAL A 78 0.06 7.84 -7.25
N ALA A 79 -0.75 8.88 -7.43
CA ALA A 79 -0.94 9.94 -6.44
C ALA A 79 -1.53 9.39 -5.14
N MET A 80 -2.54 8.54 -5.24
CA MET A 80 -3.18 7.90 -4.08
C MET A 80 -2.17 7.07 -3.29
N ASN A 81 -1.30 6.35 -3.99
CA ASN A 81 -0.26 5.57 -3.33
C ASN A 81 0.79 6.44 -2.65
N LEU A 82 1.21 7.54 -3.28
CA LEU A 82 2.14 8.47 -2.65
C LEU A 82 1.58 8.98 -1.33
N TYR A 83 0.30 9.36 -1.32
CA TYR A 83 -0.38 9.78 -0.10
C TYR A 83 -0.43 8.65 0.92
N TYR A 84 -0.84 7.46 0.49
CA TYR A 84 -0.96 6.29 1.35
C TYR A 84 0.35 5.96 2.05
N GLN A 85 1.44 5.93 1.31
CA GLN A 85 2.77 5.66 1.88
C GLN A 85 3.19 6.76 2.86
N ALA A 86 2.99 8.02 2.50
CA ALA A 86 3.37 9.15 3.35
C ALA A 86 2.54 9.23 4.63
N ALA A 87 1.27 8.83 4.57
CA ALA A 87 0.35 8.90 5.71
C ALA A 87 0.52 7.74 6.71
N GLY A 88 1.35 6.75 6.40
CA GLY A 88 1.67 5.64 7.31
C GLY A 88 1.06 4.31 6.93
N ARG A 89 0.46 4.19 5.76
CA ARG A 89 -0.10 2.94 5.23
C ARG A 89 -1.17 2.31 6.10
N HIS A 90 -2.00 3.13 6.74
CA HIS A 90 -3.19 2.62 7.39
C HIS A 90 -4.27 2.37 6.34
N TYR A 91 -5.10 1.34 6.52
CA TYR A 91 -6.11 1.00 5.53
C TYR A 91 -7.05 2.17 5.21
N TRP A 92 -7.33 3.03 6.21
CA TRP A 92 -8.17 4.22 6.00
C TRP A 92 -7.49 5.30 5.15
N ASN A 93 -6.17 5.25 5.00
CA ASN A 93 -5.45 6.17 4.13
C ASN A 93 -5.60 5.82 2.64
N CYS A 94 -6.21 4.69 2.33
CA CYS A 94 -6.51 4.26 0.97
C CYS A 94 -8.02 4.19 0.69
N ASN A 95 -8.85 4.75 1.57
CA ASN A 95 -10.30 4.66 1.40
C ASN A 95 -10.81 5.57 0.27
N PHE A 96 -10.43 6.83 0.25
CA PHE A 96 -10.79 7.81 -0.80
C PHE A 96 -12.28 7.76 -1.14
N GLY A 97 -13.13 7.83 -0.11
CA GLY A 97 -14.58 7.78 -0.30
C GLY A 97 -15.08 6.47 -0.88
N GLY A 98 -14.35 5.39 -0.69
CA GLY A 98 -14.71 4.08 -1.20
C GLY A 98 -14.14 3.76 -2.58
N SER A 99 -13.37 4.67 -3.19
CA SER A 99 -12.79 4.46 -4.52
C SER A 99 -11.34 3.98 -4.49
N GLY A 100 -10.76 3.78 -3.29
CA GLY A 100 -9.41 3.23 -3.15
C GLY A 100 -9.42 1.73 -2.93
N LEU A 101 -8.31 1.09 -3.31
CA LEU A 101 -8.12 -0.35 -3.22
C LEU A 101 -6.70 -0.65 -2.78
N ILE A 102 -6.54 -1.47 -1.75
CA ILE A 102 -5.22 -1.94 -1.33
C ILE A 102 -4.77 -3.05 -2.26
N ALA A 103 -3.60 -2.87 -2.88
CA ALA A 103 -2.98 -3.86 -3.75
C ALA A 103 -1.82 -4.52 -2.99
N ILE A 104 -1.75 -5.84 -3.02
CA ILE A 104 -0.66 -6.61 -2.41
C ILE A 104 0.35 -7.10 -3.47
N THR A 105 0.06 -6.85 -4.73
CA THR A 105 0.99 -7.07 -5.83
C THR A 105 1.49 -5.71 -6.31
N ASP A 106 2.79 -5.59 -6.52
CA ASP A 106 3.41 -4.33 -6.94
C ASP A 106 2.77 -3.86 -8.26
N PRO A 107 2.13 -2.68 -8.27
CA PRO A 107 1.45 -2.16 -9.46
C PRO A 107 2.39 -1.43 -10.42
N SER A 108 3.68 -1.37 -10.14
CA SER A 108 4.66 -0.68 -10.98
C SER A 108 4.69 -1.25 -12.41
N TYR A 109 4.96 -0.39 -13.38
CA TYR A 109 5.04 -0.79 -14.78
C TYR A 109 6.03 0.10 -15.52
N GLY A 110 6.79 -0.47 -16.45
CA GLY A 110 7.81 0.27 -17.19
C GLY A 110 8.75 1.00 -16.24
N ASN A 111 8.96 2.27 -16.49
CA ASN A 111 9.79 3.13 -15.63
C ASN A 111 8.99 3.74 -14.46
N CYS A 112 7.69 3.52 -14.41
CA CYS A 112 6.84 4.02 -13.33
C CYS A 112 6.88 3.06 -12.16
N ILE A 113 7.64 3.41 -11.13
CA ILE A 113 7.80 2.61 -9.93
C ILE A 113 6.94 3.22 -8.83
N TYR A 114 5.99 2.45 -8.34
CA TYR A 114 5.15 2.86 -7.22
C TYR A 114 5.96 2.86 -5.94
N GLU A 115 5.91 3.97 -5.21
CA GLU A 115 6.64 4.12 -3.96
C GLU A 115 6.18 3.08 -2.94
N PHE A 116 7.14 2.57 -2.18
CA PHE A 116 6.88 1.76 -1.00
C PHE A 116 7.77 2.24 0.13
N ARG A 117 7.17 2.48 1.29
CA ARG A 117 7.91 2.86 2.50
C ARG A 117 7.78 1.75 3.54
N ASN A 118 8.89 1.43 4.23
CA ASN A 118 8.90 0.51 5.35
C ASN A 118 8.33 1.16 6.60
#